data_b01996332ce47b32f70c302dd24e57c9
#
_entry.id   b01996332ce47b32f70c302dd24e57c9
#
_cell.length_a   1.000
_cell.length_b   1.000
_cell.length_c   1.000
_cell.angle_alpha   90.00
_cell.angle_beta   90.00
_cell.angle_gamma   90.00
#
_symmetry.space_group_name_H-M   'P 1'
#
loop_
_entity.id
_entity.type
_entity.pdbx_description
1 polymer ?
#
loop_
_entity_poly.entity_id
_entity_poly.type
_entity_poly.pdbx_seq_one_letter_code
_entity_poly.pdbx_strand_id
1 'polypeptide(L)'
;MYKKTLSLLQAGILVFFCSCVDATYNLANKEIATDVEMKDNKLSLPLGSLQAFMLDSLLGDIDLIETEEDGTYCIRQSDTLYVEKHIHPIAIEIASRSVKVETTIPNLPVGNGSTPMMLSIPFPTMDNEVSFNNKIAKQFNRIYTCSFKKTSILLNLKIDGLEALQADATTIDLTIELPQFFCDLQSNDEDVIVEKNRIHITKEYLPKNGEGLSIELLCSKFEFEKENPLGLVPQTAADGNTYLTYKGKVNTSGQLQIARKNTPITGDEKQKIGLSIDFAFTPINVQMVRGTFSDAFYQVSEGFDLELGELSDVIKDVNNHIMLAEPYIELVLNNAICVPIKKIELDIYGNDEEGNLIPETVIREGLNIHPAQYDMITGEIKVDTAKYLLSSNENLTKEGFEKITTPNLQKWLEHIPDSIFYSAHPIIDGSVSTNILLEQTLSLSAAYNAVIPLGFEKLNISFRDTVPVTIDEPTDIISNIGLKLKMTVANTIPLGLVLETTALDENMNPIAGITFSPIEIAPCNEDHSTLQTTQNRNRVEIGVKCENNQAIEELKHIQFNIAFSTKDKMAYLKNTQGIQFSDIAIEISGDIKTNLNE
;
A
#
# COMPACT_ATOMS: atom_id res chain seq x y z
N MET A 1 17.93 -13.25 -27.76
CA MET A 1 17.73 -14.66 -27.39
C MET A 1 16.27 -14.89 -26.94
N TYR A 2 15.50 -13.86 -26.65
CA TYR A 2 14.09 -13.92 -26.21
C TYR A 2 13.05 -14.16 -27.32
N LYS A 3 13.32 -13.82 -28.57
CA LYS A 3 12.37 -14.01 -29.71
C LYS A 3 12.16 -15.46 -30.16
N LYS A 4 13.01 -16.41 -29.78
CA LYS A 4 12.83 -17.84 -30.14
C LYS A 4 12.06 -18.66 -29.08
N THR A 5 11.98 -18.20 -27.87
CA THR A 5 11.17 -18.82 -26.79
C THR A 5 9.69 -18.46 -26.92
N LEU A 6 9.37 -17.24 -27.35
CA LEU A 6 7.98 -16.79 -27.54
C LEU A 6 7.26 -17.54 -28.67
N SER A 7 7.95 -17.86 -29.76
CA SER A 7 7.34 -18.63 -30.87
C SER A 7 7.10 -20.11 -30.55
N LEU A 8 7.80 -20.66 -29.57
CA LEU A 8 7.56 -22.01 -29.05
C LEU A 8 6.39 -22.05 -28.03
N LEU A 9 6.17 -20.96 -27.31
CA LEU A 9 5.02 -20.81 -26.41
C LEU A 9 3.71 -20.64 -27.21
N GLN A 10 3.70 -19.80 -28.26
CA GLN A 10 2.54 -19.63 -29.13
C GLN A 10 2.18 -20.92 -29.90
N ALA A 11 3.17 -21.72 -30.31
CA ALA A 11 2.92 -23.03 -30.90
C ALA A 11 2.41 -24.05 -29.84
N GLY A 12 2.80 -23.91 -28.57
CA GLY A 12 2.31 -24.72 -27.46
C GLY A 12 0.84 -24.44 -27.14
N ILE A 13 0.45 -23.19 -27.09
CA ILE A 13 -0.93 -22.78 -26.78
C ILE A 13 -1.90 -23.22 -27.89
N LEU A 14 -1.52 -23.09 -29.17
CA LEU A 14 -2.36 -23.56 -30.28
C LEU A 14 -2.52 -25.10 -30.32
N VAL A 15 -1.58 -25.85 -29.76
CA VAL A 15 -1.66 -27.33 -29.65
C VAL A 15 -2.50 -27.72 -28.43
N PHE A 16 -2.54 -26.91 -27.34
CA PHE A 16 -3.36 -27.18 -26.16
C PHE A 16 -4.85 -26.98 -26.41
N PHE A 17 -5.25 -26.05 -27.27
CA PHE A 17 -6.67 -25.90 -27.65
C PHE A 17 -7.17 -27.03 -28.56
N CYS A 18 -6.30 -27.83 -29.15
CA CYS A 18 -6.69 -28.97 -29.98
C CYS A 18 -6.50 -30.33 -29.30
N SER A 19 -5.99 -30.41 -28.06
CA SER A 19 -5.58 -31.71 -27.50
C SER A 19 -6.08 -32.03 -26.09
N CYS A 20 -7.05 -31.32 -25.56
CA CYS A 20 -7.69 -31.72 -24.30
C CYS A 20 -8.84 -32.69 -24.49
N VAL A 21 -8.58 -33.77 -25.22
CA VAL A 21 -9.28 -35.03 -24.99
C VAL A 21 -8.17 -36.03 -24.71
N ASP A 22 -7.92 -36.24 -23.44
CA ASP A 22 -7.01 -37.28 -23.02
C ASP A 22 -7.59 -38.65 -23.47
N ALA A 23 -6.87 -39.31 -24.38
CA ALA A 23 -7.24 -40.63 -24.91
C ALA A 23 -7.18 -41.77 -23.86
N THR A 24 -7.13 -41.43 -22.59
CA THR A 24 -7.09 -42.39 -21.47
C THR A 24 -8.46 -42.80 -20.96
N TYR A 25 -9.56 -42.39 -21.61
CA TYR A 25 -10.87 -42.96 -21.33
C TYR A 25 -11.02 -44.35 -21.99
N ASN A 26 -10.37 -45.32 -21.41
CA ASN A 26 -10.54 -46.71 -21.81
C ASN A 26 -11.87 -47.25 -21.21
N LEU A 27 -12.98 -47.00 -21.93
CA LEU A 27 -14.27 -47.60 -21.64
C LEU A 27 -14.29 -49.11 -21.98
N ALA A 28 -13.20 -49.67 -22.56
CA ALA A 28 -13.11 -51.05 -23.00
C ALA A 28 -13.21 -52.12 -21.89
N ASN A 29 -13.19 -51.70 -20.60
CA ASN A 29 -13.26 -52.65 -19.46
C ASN A 29 -14.46 -52.45 -18.53
N LYS A 30 -15.47 -51.69 -18.91
CA LYS A 30 -16.78 -51.76 -18.27
C LYS A 30 -17.67 -52.66 -19.12
N GLU A 31 -18.00 -53.86 -18.60
CA GLU A 31 -19.13 -54.60 -19.11
C GLU A 31 -20.37 -53.74 -19.00
N ILE A 32 -20.74 -53.06 -20.10
CA ILE A 32 -22.02 -52.39 -20.22
C ILE A 32 -23.01 -53.51 -20.36
N ALA A 33 -23.80 -53.78 -19.29
CA ALA A 33 -24.91 -54.67 -19.39
C ALA A 33 -25.90 -54.10 -20.42
N THR A 34 -25.91 -54.66 -21.63
CA THR A 34 -26.86 -54.35 -22.68
C THR A 34 -28.15 -55.17 -22.41
N ASP A 35 -28.94 -54.69 -21.42
CA ASP A 35 -30.30 -55.16 -21.29
C ASP A 35 -31.16 -54.50 -22.37
N VAL A 36 -31.47 -55.26 -23.39
CA VAL A 36 -32.36 -54.81 -24.45
C VAL A 36 -33.81 -55.03 -24.03
N GLU A 37 -34.51 -53.99 -23.61
CA GLU A 37 -35.93 -54.03 -23.24
C GLU A 37 -36.81 -53.61 -24.40
N MET A 38 -37.53 -54.52 -25.00
CA MET A 38 -38.57 -54.22 -26.00
C MET A 38 -39.90 -53.95 -25.29
N LYS A 39 -40.34 -52.69 -25.26
CA LYS A 39 -41.60 -52.29 -24.67
C LYS A 39 -42.37 -51.47 -25.69
N ASP A 40 -43.62 -51.89 -26.00
CA ASP A 40 -44.52 -51.18 -26.95
C ASP A 40 -43.90 -50.89 -28.32
N ASN A 41 -43.26 -51.87 -28.97
CA ASN A 41 -42.56 -51.73 -30.25
C ASN A 41 -41.42 -50.70 -30.24
N LYS A 42 -40.79 -50.50 -29.09
CA LYS A 42 -39.66 -49.62 -28.89
C LYS A 42 -38.49 -50.37 -28.33
N LEU A 43 -37.34 -50.20 -28.96
CA LEU A 43 -36.06 -50.69 -28.51
C LEU A 43 -35.28 -49.52 -27.89
N SER A 44 -34.82 -49.67 -26.66
CA SER A 44 -34.00 -48.67 -26.02
C SER A 44 -32.58 -49.21 -25.82
N LEU A 45 -31.62 -48.58 -26.46
CA LEU A 45 -30.20 -48.93 -26.36
C LEU A 45 -29.51 -47.93 -25.41
N PRO A 46 -29.12 -48.39 -24.22
CA PRO A 46 -28.36 -47.52 -23.30
C PRO A 46 -26.94 -47.28 -23.84
N LEU A 47 -26.54 -46.03 -23.90
CA LEU A 47 -25.19 -45.59 -24.32
C LEU A 47 -24.30 -45.29 -23.11
N GLY A 48 -24.89 -45.14 -21.91
CA GLY A 48 -24.18 -44.84 -20.68
C GLY A 48 -24.34 -43.41 -20.20
N SER A 49 -23.29 -42.86 -19.67
CA SER A 49 -23.25 -41.49 -19.17
C SER A 49 -21.92 -40.86 -19.58
N LEU A 50 -21.93 -39.55 -19.87
CA LEU A 50 -20.71 -38.80 -20.00
C LEU A 50 -20.12 -38.47 -18.65
N GLN A 51 -18.84 -38.24 -18.60
CA GLN A 51 -18.22 -37.73 -17.38
C GLN A 51 -18.78 -36.33 -17.10
N ALA A 52 -18.88 -36.02 -15.81
CA ALA A 52 -19.27 -34.66 -15.42
C ALA A 52 -18.25 -33.66 -15.91
N PHE A 53 -18.74 -32.64 -16.60
CA PHE A 53 -17.97 -31.54 -17.05
C PHE A 53 -18.00 -30.45 -15.99
N MET A 54 -16.85 -30.18 -15.34
CA MET A 54 -16.70 -29.14 -14.34
C MET A 54 -16.07 -27.90 -14.96
N LEU A 55 -16.55 -26.72 -14.57
CA LEU A 55 -15.92 -25.46 -14.99
C LEU A 55 -14.46 -25.37 -14.56
N ASP A 56 -14.12 -26.02 -13.45
CA ASP A 56 -12.74 -26.08 -12.94
C ASP A 56 -11.77 -26.76 -13.92
N SER A 57 -12.24 -27.74 -14.68
CA SER A 57 -11.43 -28.37 -15.72
C SER A 57 -11.18 -27.49 -16.96
N LEU A 58 -11.92 -26.40 -17.10
CA LEU A 58 -11.74 -25.43 -18.20
C LEU A 58 -10.98 -24.18 -17.79
N LEU A 59 -11.25 -23.70 -16.58
CA LEU A 59 -10.78 -22.40 -16.11
C LEU A 59 -9.63 -22.52 -15.10
N GLY A 60 -9.53 -23.67 -14.41
CA GLY A 60 -8.53 -23.88 -13.36
C GLY A 60 -7.08 -24.00 -13.84
N ASP A 61 -6.86 -24.28 -15.14
CA ASP A 61 -5.52 -24.37 -15.74
C ASP A 61 -5.01 -23.03 -16.32
N ILE A 62 -5.80 -21.96 -16.19
CA ILE A 62 -5.42 -20.63 -16.68
C ILE A 62 -4.72 -19.87 -15.54
N ASP A 63 -3.43 -19.62 -15.66
CA ASP A 63 -2.56 -19.00 -14.63
C ASP A 63 -3.08 -17.68 -14.06
N LEU A 64 -3.92 -16.96 -14.81
CA LEU A 64 -4.48 -15.65 -14.43
C LEU A 64 -5.83 -15.74 -13.71
N ILE A 65 -6.45 -16.92 -13.67
CA ILE A 65 -7.76 -17.12 -13.05
C ILE A 65 -7.56 -17.77 -11.68
N GLU A 66 -8.01 -17.06 -10.67
CA GLU A 66 -8.06 -17.55 -9.28
C GLU A 66 -9.50 -17.77 -8.84
N THR A 67 -9.67 -18.34 -7.66
CA THR A 67 -10.99 -18.47 -7.02
C THR A 67 -11.02 -17.72 -5.71
N GLU A 68 -12.14 -17.04 -5.45
CA GLU A 68 -12.43 -16.46 -4.14
C GLU A 68 -12.81 -17.53 -3.11
N GLU A 69 -12.93 -17.14 -1.84
CA GLU A 69 -13.31 -18.06 -0.74
C GLU A 69 -14.64 -18.77 -0.97
N ASP A 70 -15.57 -18.15 -1.70
CA ASP A 70 -16.87 -18.71 -2.05
C ASP A 70 -16.85 -19.57 -3.33
N GLY A 71 -15.66 -19.76 -3.93
CA GLY A 71 -15.44 -20.50 -5.16
C GLY A 71 -15.67 -19.70 -6.44
N THR A 72 -16.01 -18.43 -6.37
CA THR A 72 -16.21 -17.56 -7.56
C THR A 72 -14.88 -17.34 -8.27
N TYR A 73 -14.87 -17.57 -9.58
CA TYR A 73 -13.68 -17.27 -10.39
C TYR A 73 -13.48 -15.77 -10.50
N CYS A 74 -12.25 -15.37 -10.35
CA CYS A 74 -11.83 -13.98 -10.50
C CYS A 74 -10.46 -13.89 -11.16
N ILE A 75 -10.20 -12.73 -11.73
CA ILE A 75 -8.85 -12.30 -12.08
C ILE A 75 -8.38 -11.46 -10.91
N ARG A 76 -7.19 -11.79 -10.40
CA ARG A 76 -6.62 -11.11 -9.24
C ARG A 76 -5.23 -10.59 -9.57
N GLN A 77 -5.01 -9.32 -9.24
CA GLN A 77 -3.70 -8.69 -9.32
C GLN A 77 -3.39 -8.02 -8.00
N SER A 78 -2.28 -8.41 -7.38
CA SER A 78 -1.87 -7.88 -6.08
C SER A 78 -0.43 -7.39 -6.15
N ASP A 79 -0.16 -6.24 -5.52
CA ASP A 79 1.19 -5.73 -5.32
C ASP A 79 1.25 -4.81 -4.11
N THR A 80 2.44 -4.38 -3.74
CA THR A 80 2.66 -3.46 -2.62
C THR A 80 3.59 -2.34 -3.01
N LEU A 81 3.06 -1.12 -3.02
CA LEU A 81 3.86 0.09 -3.09
C LEU A 81 4.54 0.35 -1.76
N TYR A 82 5.76 0.78 -1.83
CA TYR A 82 6.54 1.16 -0.67
C TYR A 82 7.23 2.49 -0.90
N VAL A 83 6.90 3.47 -0.08
CA VAL A 83 7.47 4.81 -0.12
C VAL A 83 8.25 5.06 1.16
N GLU A 84 9.51 5.40 1.02
CA GLU A 84 10.38 5.76 2.15
C GLU A 84 10.85 7.20 2.05
N LYS A 85 10.93 7.86 3.19
CA LYS A 85 11.51 9.19 3.32
C LYS A 85 12.43 9.27 4.52
N HIS A 86 13.67 9.59 4.24
CA HIS A 86 14.64 9.83 5.30
C HIS A 86 14.50 11.26 5.85
N ILE A 87 14.43 11.37 7.18
CA ILE A 87 14.40 12.66 7.88
C ILE A 87 15.83 13.13 8.06
N HIS A 88 16.16 14.23 7.41
CA HIS A 88 17.52 14.78 7.47
C HIS A 88 17.85 15.34 8.86
N PRO A 89 19.11 15.16 9.31
CA PRO A 89 19.58 15.70 10.57
C PRO A 89 19.57 17.23 10.58
N ILE A 90 19.49 17.79 11.78
CA ILE A 90 19.68 19.23 12.03
C ILE A 90 20.83 19.36 13.01
N ALA A 91 21.89 20.05 12.60
CA ALA A 91 22.96 20.50 13.47
C ALA A 91 22.80 22.00 13.72
N ILE A 92 22.86 22.42 14.98
CA ILE A 92 22.83 23.82 15.37
C ILE A 92 24.21 24.20 15.90
N GLU A 93 24.86 25.10 15.19
CA GLU A 93 26.13 25.68 15.58
C GLU A 93 25.90 27.12 16.01
N ILE A 94 26.08 27.41 17.29
CA ILE A 94 25.98 28.74 17.86
C ILE A 94 27.38 29.33 17.86
N ALA A 95 27.53 30.51 17.27
CA ALA A 95 28.82 31.18 17.22
C ALA A 95 29.33 31.54 18.62
N SER A 96 30.56 31.18 18.94
CA SER A 96 31.24 31.62 20.17
C SER A 96 31.35 33.13 20.20
N ARG A 97 31.09 33.73 21.34
CA ARG A 97 31.12 35.19 21.53
C ARG A 97 31.92 35.55 22.77
N SER A 98 32.69 36.62 22.67
CA SER A 98 33.41 37.22 23.78
C SER A 98 32.79 38.57 24.09
N VAL A 99 32.55 38.83 25.35
CA VAL A 99 32.11 40.13 25.86
C VAL A 99 33.13 40.67 26.79
N LYS A 100 33.54 41.92 26.58
CA LYS A 100 34.50 42.59 27.46
C LYS A 100 33.91 43.91 27.96
N VAL A 101 33.95 44.09 29.24
CA VAL A 101 33.54 45.33 29.92
C VAL A 101 34.67 45.80 30.79
N GLU A 102 34.91 47.11 30.76
CA GLU A 102 35.86 47.75 31.64
C GLU A 102 35.11 48.74 32.55
N THR A 103 35.42 48.71 33.82
CA THR A 103 34.96 49.69 34.78
C THR A 103 36.15 50.39 35.42
N THR A 104 35.98 51.69 35.69
CA THR A 104 37.03 52.48 36.35
C THR A 104 36.75 52.51 37.85
N ILE A 105 37.76 52.17 38.63
CA ILE A 105 37.65 52.22 40.08
C ILE A 105 37.88 53.65 40.55
N PRO A 106 37.00 54.19 41.38
CA PRO A 106 37.24 55.49 42.01
C PRO A 106 38.38 55.40 42.99
N ASN A 107 39.09 56.49 43.25
CA ASN A 107 40.14 56.55 44.26
C ASN A 107 39.63 56.01 45.60
N LEU A 108 40.33 54.98 46.10
CA LEU A 108 39.94 54.32 47.32
C LEU A 108 40.51 55.03 48.52
N PRO A 109 39.69 55.34 49.53
CA PRO A 109 40.20 55.95 50.78
C PRO A 109 41.14 54.96 51.48
N VAL A 110 42.19 55.52 52.11
CA VAL A 110 43.11 54.75 52.95
C VAL A 110 42.44 54.48 54.28
N GLY A 111 42.07 53.23 54.61
CA GLY A 111 41.52 52.87 55.90
C GLY A 111 42.61 52.71 56.96
N ASN A 112 42.34 53.19 58.16
CA ASN A 112 43.23 53.08 59.34
C ASN A 112 42.81 51.90 60.22
N GLY A 113 42.91 50.64 59.76
CA GLY A 113 42.48 49.54 60.62
C GLY A 113 42.94 48.18 60.13
N SER A 114 42.98 47.20 61.05
CA SER A 114 43.36 45.81 60.81
C SER A 114 42.27 44.93 60.14
N THR A 115 41.09 45.51 59.89
CA THR A 115 39.97 44.79 59.24
C THR A 115 40.05 44.93 57.73
N PRO A 116 39.91 43.84 56.94
CA PRO A 116 39.85 43.92 55.50
C PRO A 116 38.73 44.83 55.02
N MET A 117 39.06 45.69 54.08
CA MET A 117 38.05 46.56 53.42
C MET A 117 37.33 45.77 52.35
N MET A 118 36.01 45.70 52.41
CA MET A 118 35.17 45.13 51.34
C MET A 118 34.82 46.21 50.34
N LEU A 119 35.17 45.96 49.06
CA LEU A 119 34.87 46.84 47.96
C LEU A 119 33.92 46.12 47.00
N SER A 120 32.79 46.75 46.72
CA SER A 120 31.86 46.28 45.69
C SER A 120 32.00 47.14 44.43
N ILE A 121 32.31 46.48 43.32
CA ILE A 121 32.52 47.13 42.02
C ILE A 121 31.43 46.64 41.10
N PRO A 122 30.39 47.41 40.81
CA PRO A 122 29.34 47.02 39.88
C PRO A 122 29.87 47.02 38.44
N PHE A 123 29.51 46.01 37.69
CA PHE A 123 29.66 46.01 36.22
C PHE A 123 28.41 46.62 35.58
N PRO A 124 28.56 47.47 34.55
CA PRO A 124 27.42 47.93 33.77
C PRO A 124 26.73 46.75 33.11
N THR A 125 25.41 46.85 32.93
CA THR A 125 24.65 45.85 32.17
C THR A 125 25.20 45.76 30.75
N MET A 126 25.51 44.50 30.38
CA MET A 126 26.07 44.21 29.05
C MET A 126 25.02 43.50 28.23
N ASP A 127 24.67 44.06 27.09
CA ASP A 127 23.86 43.40 26.06
C ASP A 127 24.79 42.72 25.07
N ASN A 128 24.67 41.45 24.97
CA ASN A 128 25.36 40.64 23.97
C ASN A 128 24.37 39.91 23.08
N GLU A 129 24.86 39.29 22.03
CA GLU A 129 24.02 38.62 21.06
C GLU A 129 24.46 37.17 20.90
N VAL A 130 23.48 36.25 20.97
CA VAL A 130 23.62 34.86 20.53
C VAL A 130 22.92 34.73 19.20
N SER A 131 23.61 34.17 18.21
CA SER A 131 23.04 33.95 16.90
C SER A 131 23.52 32.65 16.28
N PHE A 132 22.68 32.07 15.45
CA PHE A 132 23.04 30.97 14.57
C PHE A 132 22.38 31.13 13.20
N ASN A 133 23.00 30.52 12.20
CA ASN A 133 22.48 30.48 10.83
C ASN A 133 22.92 29.15 10.20
N ASN A 134 22.12 28.11 10.40
CA ASN A 134 22.46 26.76 10.02
C ASN A 134 21.64 26.29 8.84
N LYS A 135 22.31 25.71 7.84
CA LYS A 135 21.65 25.09 6.70
C LYS A 135 20.89 23.84 7.15
N ILE A 136 19.63 23.76 6.75
CA ILE A 136 18.77 22.59 7.01
C ILE A 136 18.07 22.15 5.72
N ALA A 137 17.53 20.92 5.71
CA ALA A 137 16.70 20.45 4.62
C ALA A 137 15.33 21.19 4.62
N LYS A 138 14.73 21.34 3.44
CA LYS A 138 13.43 22.02 3.26
C LYS A 138 12.29 21.06 3.65
N GLN A 139 12.29 20.63 4.89
CA GLN A 139 11.29 19.67 5.40
C GLN A 139 10.35 20.27 6.45
N PHE A 140 10.69 21.45 6.99
CA PHE A 140 9.91 22.12 8.02
C PHE A 140 9.38 23.47 7.55
N ASN A 141 8.11 23.75 7.86
CA ASN A 141 7.54 25.08 7.76
C ASN A 141 7.86 25.90 9.00
N ARG A 142 7.81 25.26 10.18
CA ARG A 142 8.09 25.89 11.49
C ARG A 142 8.71 24.88 12.43
N ILE A 143 9.59 25.37 13.30
CA ILE A 143 10.20 24.60 14.40
C ILE A 143 9.86 25.30 15.71
N TYR A 144 9.19 24.58 16.60
CA TYR A 144 8.81 25.05 17.94
C TYR A 144 9.81 24.63 18.99
N THR A 145 10.22 23.35 18.96
CA THR A 145 11.20 22.81 19.93
C THR A 145 12.22 21.93 19.22
N CYS A 146 13.44 21.93 19.78
CA CYS A 146 14.49 20.97 19.44
C CYS A 146 14.96 20.31 20.75
N SER A 147 14.95 18.98 20.77
CA SER A 147 15.51 18.19 21.87
C SER A 147 16.79 17.46 21.42
N PHE A 148 17.77 17.40 22.29
CA PHE A 148 19.08 16.84 21.98
C PHE A 148 19.72 16.23 23.24
N LYS A 149 20.81 15.47 23.08
CA LYS A 149 21.60 15.00 24.23
C LYS A 149 22.15 16.19 24.98
N LYS A 150 22.23 16.07 26.33
CA LYS A 150 22.84 17.11 27.16
C LYS A 150 24.18 17.55 26.56
N THR A 151 24.28 18.83 26.26
CA THR A 151 25.40 19.47 25.58
C THR A 151 25.92 20.59 26.45
N SER A 152 27.24 20.75 26.48
CA SER A 152 27.91 21.75 27.33
C SER A 152 27.92 23.13 26.69
N ILE A 153 27.63 24.14 27.49
CA ILE A 153 27.89 25.54 27.24
C ILE A 153 28.97 25.96 28.23
N LEU A 154 30.16 26.33 27.73
CA LEU A 154 31.26 26.75 28.59
C LEU A 154 31.26 28.27 28.70
N LEU A 155 31.26 28.76 29.94
CA LEU A 155 31.41 30.16 30.29
C LEU A 155 32.81 30.33 30.87
N ASN A 156 33.67 31.04 30.15
CA ASN A 156 35.00 31.37 30.64
C ASN A 156 34.99 32.84 31.08
N LEU A 157 35.15 33.03 32.38
CA LEU A 157 35.17 34.35 33.03
C LEU A 157 36.64 34.73 33.33
N LYS A 158 37.03 35.90 32.87
CA LYS A 158 38.37 36.43 33.16
C LYS A 158 38.27 37.86 33.64
N ILE A 159 38.95 38.14 34.73
CA ILE A 159 39.01 39.49 35.29
C ILE A 159 40.44 39.97 35.15
N ASP A 160 40.63 41.08 34.41
CA ASP A 160 41.87 41.74 34.23
C ASP A 160 41.97 42.93 35.23
N GLY A 161 43.17 43.24 35.70
CA GLY A 161 43.44 44.39 36.57
C GLY A 161 43.31 44.12 38.07
N LEU A 162 43.03 42.91 38.52
CA LEU A 162 42.92 42.56 39.93
C LEU A 162 44.26 42.64 40.69
N GLU A 163 45.36 42.35 40.02
CA GLU A 163 46.71 42.43 40.61
C GLU A 163 47.03 43.80 41.16
N ALA A 164 46.59 44.83 40.46
CA ALA A 164 46.81 46.21 40.89
C ALA A 164 46.03 46.58 42.16
N LEU A 165 44.98 45.84 42.49
CA LEU A 165 44.17 46.06 43.70
C LEU A 165 44.69 45.36 44.93
N GLN A 166 45.69 44.49 44.83
CA GLN A 166 46.24 43.70 45.95
C GLN A 166 45.12 43.02 46.75
N ALA A 167 44.22 42.37 46.04
CA ALA A 167 43.06 41.68 46.64
C ALA A 167 43.53 40.43 47.40
N ASP A 168 42.98 40.25 48.64
CA ASP A 168 43.21 39.02 49.40
C ASP A 168 42.21 37.91 49.01
N ALA A 169 40.96 38.34 48.74
CA ALA A 169 39.90 37.47 48.20
C ALA A 169 39.01 38.28 47.26
N THR A 170 38.52 37.62 46.26
CA THR A 170 37.60 38.22 45.26
C THR A 170 36.46 37.28 45.03
N THR A 171 35.22 37.79 45.13
CA THR A 171 34.02 37.02 44.82
C THR A 171 33.30 37.65 43.66
N ILE A 172 33.02 36.85 42.66
CA ILE A 172 32.16 37.23 41.51
C ILE A 172 30.71 36.98 41.93
N ASP A 173 29.87 38.00 41.78
CA ASP A 173 28.44 37.92 41.90
C ASP A 173 27.82 38.39 40.59
N LEU A 174 27.45 37.44 39.71
CA LEU A 174 27.08 37.69 38.33
C LEU A 174 25.77 37.03 37.99
N THR A 175 24.90 37.76 37.32
CA THR A 175 23.68 37.23 36.73
C THR A 175 23.77 37.30 35.21
N ILE A 176 23.62 36.14 34.56
CA ILE A 176 23.55 36.01 33.10
C ILE A 176 22.16 35.55 32.72
N GLU A 177 21.51 36.27 31.85
CA GLU A 177 20.21 35.91 31.29
C GLU A 177 20.39 35.57 29.80
N LEU A 178 20.28 34.25 29.51
CA LEU A 178 20.29 33.74 28.15
C LEU A 178 18.93 33.99 27.48
N PRO A 179 18.84 33.91 26.13
CA PRO A 179 17.56 33.88 25.44
C PRO A 179 16.59 32.85 26.01
N GLN A 180 15.28 33.17 26.05
CA GLN A 180 14.27 32.34 26.71
C GLN A 180 14.08 30.96 26.07
N PHE A 181 14.57 30.77 24.85
CA PHE A 181 14.48 29.48 24.18
C PHE A 181 15.41 28.41 24.79
N PHE A 182 16.46 28.79 25.53
CA PHE A 182 17.28 27.84 26.28
C PHE A 182 16.46 27.27 27.43
N CYS A 183 16.16 25.99 27.37
CA CYS A 183 15.40 25.27 28.39
C CYS A 183 16.20 24.10 28.95
N ASP A 184 15.79 23.62 30.12
CA ASP A 184 16.46 22.50 30.83
C ASP A 184 17.95 22.80 31.09
N LEU A 185 18.27 24.05 31.35
CA LEU A 185 19.62 24.46 31.76
C LEU A 185 19.91 23.93 33.16
N GLN A 186 21.10 23.38 33.35
CA GLN A 186 21.58 22.82 34.63
C GLN A 186 23.04 23.18 34.82
N SER A 187 23.50 23.24 36.08
CA SER A 187 24.89 23.29 36.46
C SER A 187 25.19 22.22 37.50
N ASN A 188 26.36 21.62 37.44
CA ASN A 188 26.85 20.72 38.48
C ASN A 188 27.67 21.48 39.53
N ASP A 189 27.88 22.77 39.37
CA ASP A 189 28.66 23.63 40.26
C ASP A 189 27.71 24.20 41.34
N GLU A 190 28.01 23.97 42.61
CA GLU A 190 27.20 24.39 43.74
C GLU A 190 27.12 25.94 43.90
N ASP A 191 28.10 26.65 43.34
CA ASP A 191 28.13 28.12 43.34
C ASP A 191 27.33 28.76 42.20
N VAL A 192 26.65 27.91 41.39
CA VAL A 192 25.89 28.32 40.21
C VAL A 192 24.44 27.90 40.33
N ILE A 193 23.56 28.86 40.48
CA ILE A 193 22.11 28.65 40.57
C ILE A 193 21.49 28.95 39.19
N VAL A 194 20.75 27.97 38.67
CA VAL A 194 20.07 28.11 37.39
C VAL A 194 18.56 28.16 37.61
N GLU A 195 17.93 29.25 37.23
CA GLU A 195 16.46 29.46 37.27
C GLU A 195 15.96 29.73 35.86
N LYS A 196 15.41 28.70 35.18
CA LYS A 196 14.99 28.78 33.77
C LYS A 196 16.17 29.16 32.86
N ASN A 197 16.15 30.37 32.27
CA ASN A 197 17.18 30.93 31.40
C ASN A 197 18.13 31.89 32.14
N ARG A 198 17.93 32.09 33.46
CA ARG A 198 18.75 32.95 34.31
C ARG A 198 19.76 32.12 35.10
N ILE A 199 21.02 32.52 35.05
CA ILE A 199 22.13 31.89 35.67
C ILE A 199 22.72 32.88 36.69
N HIS A 200 22.71 32.51 37.96
CA HIS A 200 23.32 33.30 39.02
C HIS A 200 24.58 32.61 39.52
N ILE A 201 25.71 33.30 39.50
CA ILE A 201 27.03 32.83 39.81
C ILE A 201 27.54 33.61 41.01
N THR A 202 27.77 32.92 42.13
CA THR A 202 28.38 33.53 43.31
C THR A 202 29.60 32.69 43.68
N LYS A 203 30.76 33.05 43.14
CA LYS A 203 31.95 32.19 43.22
C LYS A 203 33.21 32.97 43.60
N GLU A 204 33.99 32.37 44.46
CA GLU A 204 35.31 32.90 44.79
C GLU A 204 36.25 32.80 43.58
N TYR A 205 36.86 33.94 43.24
CA TYR A 205 37.79 34.06 42.13
C TYR A 205 39.19 34.33 42.67
N LEU A 206 40.03 33.30 42.63
CA LEU A 206 41.45 33.39 43.00
C LEU A 206 42.29 33.40 41.71
N PRO A 207 42.83 34.55 41.32
CA PRO A 207 43.67 34.61 40.12
C PRO A 207 44.98 33.91 40.37
N LYS A 208 45.12 32.67 39.96
CA LYS A 208 46.39 31.99 39.83
C LYS A 208 46.86 32.07 38.39
N ASN A 209 47.93 32.79 38.14
CA ASN A 209 48.64 32.85 36.84
C ASN A 209 47.80 33.35 35.64
N GLY A 210 46.79 34.23 35.81
CA GLY A 210 46.01 34.75 34.72
C GLY A 210 45.01 33.74 34.12
N GLU A 211 44.78 32.61 34.75
CA GLU A 211 43.74 31.65 34.38
C GLU A 211 42.36 32.21 34.75
N GLY A 212 41.40 32.07 33.81
CA GLY A 212 40.00 32.42 34.03
C GLY A 212 39.24 31.34 34.82
N LEU A 213 38.07 31.70 35.32
CA LEU A 213 37.09 30.76 35.88
C LEU A 213 36.28 30.13 34.75
N SER A 214 36.28 28.82 34.67
CA SER A 214 35.43 28.09 33.71
C SER A 214 34.21 27.48 34.43
N ILE A 215 33.03 27.75 33.90
CA ILE A 215 31.76 27.23 34.40
C ILE A 215 31.08 26.46 33.26
N GLU A 216 30.69 25.22 33.57
CA GLU A 216 29.95 24.39 32.63
C GLU A 216 28.46 24.44 32.93
N LEU A 217 27.68 24.77 31.92
CA LEU A 217 26.22 24.64 31.90
C LEU A 217 25.84 23.51 30.96
N LEU A 218 24.87 22.74 31.34
CA LEU A 218 24.31 21.67 30.52
C LEU A 218 22.93 22.10 29.98
N CYS A 219 22.69 21.86 28.69
CA CYS A 219 21.42 22.14 28.04
C CYS A 219 20.98 20.92 27.24
N SER A 220 19.68 20.63 27.20
CA SER A 220 19.13 19.49 26.44
C SER A 220 17.95 19.84 25.53
N LYS A 221 17.48 21.10 25.59
CA LYS A 221 16.27 21.51 24.89
C LYS A 221 16.27 22.98 24.50
N PHE A 222 15.80 23.26 23.28
CA PHE A 222 15.43 24.60 22.85
C PHE A 222 13.92 24.68 22.65
N GLU A 223 13.27 25.71 23.22
CA GLU A 223 11.83 26.01 23.06
C GLU A 223 11.67 27.40 22.46
N PHE A 224 11.68 27.50 21.13
CA PHE A 224 11.61 28.78 20.43
C PHE A 224 10.28 29.53 20.61
N GLU A 225 9.21 28.78 20.90
CA GLU A 225 7.89 29.37 21.19
C GLU A 225 7.86 30.20 22.48
N LYS A 226 8.82 30.06 23.38
CA LYS A 226 8.96 30.90 24.58
C LYS A 226 9.24 32.37 24.24
N GLU A 227 9.93 32.61 23.13
CA GLU A 227 10.23 33.96 22.64
C GLU A 227 9.29 34.39 21.53
N ASN A 228 8.96 33.48 20.63
CA ASN A 228 8.05 33.72 19.52
C ASN A 228 6.99 32.61 19.49
N PRO A 229 5.75 32.89 19.85
CA PRO A 229 4.67 31.87 19.81
C PRO A 229 4.50 31.19 18.45
N LEU A 230 4.99 31.82 17.39
CA LEU A 230 4.98 31.24 16.05
C LEU A 230 6.17 30.31 15.78
N GLY A 231 7.08 30.11 16.75
CA GLY A 231 8.32 29.34 16.57
C GLY A 231 9.30 29.98 15.58
N LEU A 232 10.30 29.21 15.15
CA LEU A 232 11.23 29.61 14.10
C LEU A 232 10.72 29.17 12.73
N VAL A 233 10.77 30.09 11.77
CA VAL A 233 10.42 29.84 10.37
C VAL A 233 11.72 29.71 9.58
N PRO A 234 12.02 28.51 9.01
CA PRO A 234 13.15 28.36 8.12
C PRO A 234 13.02 29.26 6.88
N GLN A 235 14.12 29.83 6.44
CA GLN A 235 14.14 30.79 5.33
C GLN A 235 14.92 30.22 4.16
N THR A 236 14.32 30.24 2.98
CA THR A 236 15.01 29.84 1.74
C THR A 236 15.71 31.07 1.17
N ALA A 237 17.02 30.99 1.04
CA ALA A 237 17.84 32.07 0.47
C ALA A 237 17.82 32.02 -1.06
N ALA A 238 18.39 33.08 -1.69
CA ALA A 238 18.46 33.20 -3.15
C ALA A 238 19.28 32.04 -3.82
N ASP A 239 20.14 31.37 -3.09
CA ASP A 239 20.91 30.21 -3.53
C ASP A 239 20.10 28.89 -3.54
N GLY A 240 18.80 28.95 -3.16
CA GLY A 240 17.91 27.78 -3.05
C GLY A 240 18.07 26.97 -1.77
N ASN A 241 19.05 27.29 -0.92
CA ASN A 241 19.24 26.61 0.36
C ASN A 241 18.29 27.15 1.44
N THR A 242 17.90 26.29 2.36
CA THR A 242 17.06 26.67 3.50
C THR A 242 17.89 26.76 4.76
N TYR A 243 17.69 27.83 5.51
CA TYR A 243 18.44 28.12 6.72
C TYR A 243 17.52 28.29 7.91
N LEU A 244 17.93 27.74 9.06
CA LEU A 244 17.37 28.02 10.36
C LEU A 244 18.19 29.14 11.00
N THR A 245 17.59 30.32 11.13
CA THR A 245 18.28 31.51 11.61
C THR A 245 17.66 32.00 12.92
N TYR A 246 18.51 32.35 13.85
CA TYR A 246 18.11 32.97 15.11
C TYR A 246 19.08 34.07 15.52
N LYS A 247 18.56 35.06 16.20
CA LYS A 247 19.29 36.17 16.78
C LYS A 247 18.60 36.64 18.05
N GLY A 248 19.25 36.52 19.20
CA GLY A 248 18.70 36.90 20.48
C GLY A 248 19.72 37.60 21.37
N LYS A 249 19.24 38.22 22.46
CA LYS A 249 20.08 38.95 23.40
C LYS A 249 20.45 38.08 24.59
N VAL A 250 21.70 38.30 25.06
CA VAL A 250 22.20 37.82 26.35
C VAL A 250 22.44 39.04 27.22
N ASN A 251 21.77 39.12 28.35
CA ASN A 251 21.97 40.20 29.31
C ASN A 251 22.89 39.70 30.44
N THR A 252 23.87 40.51 30.76
CA THR A 252 24.76 40.20 31.89
C THR A 252 24.84 41.40 32.81
N SER A 253 24.69 41.16 34.11
CA SER A 253 24.80 42.18 35.14
C SER A 253 25.40 41.57 36.38
N GLY A 254 26.02 42.39 37.23
CA GLY A 254 26.57 41.91 38.48
C GLY A 254 27.58 42.83 39.08
N GLN A 255 28.32 42.29 40.01
CA GLN A 255 29.35 43.01 40.76
C GLN A 255 30.53 42.12 41.11
N LEU A 256 31.64 42.72 41.36
CA LEU A 256 32.81 42.12 41.94
C LEU A 256 32.95 42.56 43.37
N GLN A 257 33.02 41.63 44.33
CA GLN A 257 33.27 41.90 45.73
C GLN A 257 34.73 41.55 46.02
N ILE A 258 35.51 42.55 46.47
CA ILE A 258 36.94 42.41 46.72
C ILE A 258 37.21 42.65 48.21
N ALA A 259 37.78 41.65 48.87
CA ALA A 259 38.35 41.81 50.21
C ALA A 259 39.85 42.22 50.06
N ARG A 260 40.20 43.28 50.72
CA ARG A 260 41.53 43.87 50.57
C ARG A 260 42.11 44.26 51.89
N LYS A 261 43.42 43.93 52.09
CA LYS A 261 44.20 44.49 53.20
C LYS A 261 44.38 45.98 53.04
N ASN A 262 44.53 46.63 54.16
CA ASN A 262 44.64 48.10 54.26
C ASN A 262 46.01 48.59 53.83
N THR A 263 46.40 48.39 52.56
CA THR A 263 47.63 48.92 52.00
C THR A 263 47.32 50.08 51.07
N PRO A 264 48.06 51.23 51.16
CA PRO A 264 47.86 52.36 50.22
C PRO A 264 48.09 51.89 48.77
N ILE A 265 47.17 52.26 47.88
CA ILE A 265 47.47 52.15 46.45
C ILE A 265 48.25 53.42 46.09
N THR A 266 49.54 53.24 45.80
CA THR A 266 50.39 54.35 45.35
C THR A 266 50.30 54.46 43.84
N GLY A 267 49.55 55.50 43.36
CA GLY A 267 49.45 55.85 41.95
C GLY A 267 48.34 56.84 41.69
N ASP A 268 48.58 57.86 40.90
CA ASP A 268 47.61 58.89 40.46
C ASP A 268 46.69 58.45 39.33
N GLU A 269 46.85 57.19 38.82
CA GLU A 269 46.07 56.71 37.70
C GLU A 269 44.81 55.97 38.17
N LYS A 270 43.69 56.34 37.59
CA LYS A 270 42.42 55.60 37.75
C LYS A 270 42.62 54.16 37.27
N GLN A 271 42.55 53.24 38.20
CA GLN A 271 42.69 51.83 37.85
C GLN A 271 41.44 51.32 37.14
N LYS A 272 41.67 50.48 36.18
CA LYS A 272 40.60 49.82 35.42
C LYS A 272 40.55 48.34 35.73
N ILE A 273 39.36 47.82 35.91
CA ILE A 273 39.09 46.39 35.97
C ILE A 273 38.28 46.04 34.72
N GLY A 274 38.72 44.99 34.04
CA GLY A 274 38.03 44.41 32.90
C GLY A 274 37.41 43.05 33.29
N LEU A 275 36.16 42.85 32.94
CA LEU A 275 35.53 41.53 32.96
C LEU A 275 35.37 41.04 31.50
N SER A 276 35.92 39.90 31.19
CA SER A 276 35.71 39.20 29.92
C SER A 276 34.88 37.95 30.19
N ILE A 277 33.85 37.73 29.38
CA ILE A 277 33.00 36.53 29.42
C ILE A 277 33.01 35.93 28.02
N ASP A 278 33.57 34.73 27.91
CA ASP A 278 33.59 33.99 26.67
C ASP A 278 32.56 32.86 26.73
N PHE A 279 31.60 32.89 25.80
CA PHE A 279 30.61 31.84 25.61
C PHE A 279 31.10 30.90 24.52
N ALA A 280 31.33 29.63 24.85
CA ALA A 280 31.67 28.59 23.91
C ALA A 280 30.55 27.52 23.89
N PHE A 281 29.96 27.34 22.73
CA PHE A 281 28.90 26.37 22.52
C PHE A 281 29.44 25.15 21.78
N THR A 282 29.18 23.97 22.31
CA THR A 282 29.43 22.73 21.57
C THR A 282 28.38 22.56 20.46
N PRO A 283 28.77 22.11 19.25
CA PRO A 283 27.79 21.83 18.20
C PRO A 283 26.68 20.89 18.68
N ILE A 284 25.44 21.23 18.39
CA ILE A 284 24.25 20.54 18.89
C ILE A 284 23.65 19.71 17.76
N ASN A 285 23.67 18.40 17.91
CA ASN A 285 22.96 17.49 17.04
C ASN A 285 21.56 17.27 17.59
N VAL A 286 20.55 17.79 16.89
CA VAL A 286 19.15 17.67 17.28
C VAL A 286 18.68 16.23 17.06
N GLN A 287 18.04 15.65 18.06
CA GLN A 287 17.50 14.29 17.99
C GLN A 287 16.02 14.28 17.64
N MET A 288 15.26 15.23 18.21
CA MET A 288 13.83 15.33 18.00
C MET A 288 13.43 16.79 17.81
N VAL A 289 12.52 17.00 16.89
CA VAL A 289 11.92 18.31 16.60
C VAL A 289 10.41 18.24 16.80
N ARG A 290 9.83 19.25 17.45
CA ARG A 290 8.42 19.54 17.34
C ARG A 290 8.23 20.70 16.37
N GLY A 291 7.47 20.46 15.29
CA GLY A 291 7.29 21.44 14.25
C GLY A 291 6.10 21.16 13.35
N THR A 292 5.89 22.04 12.36
CA THR A 292 4.99 21.78 11.23
C THR A 292 5.82 21.52 9.98
N PHE A 293 5.31 20.64 9.12
CA PHE A 293 6.05 20.13 7.99
C PHE A 293 5.59 20.73 6.67
N SER A 294 6.46 20.74 5.70
CA SER A 294 6.21 21.24 4.35
C SER A 294 5.63 20.14 3.46
N ASP A 295 4.72 20.48 2.53
CA ASP A 295 4.23 19.56 1.50
C ASP A 295 5.36 19.01 0.63
N ALA A 296 6.43 19.78 0.44
CA ALA A 296 7.63 19.33 -0.28
C ALA A 296 8.34 18.12 0.37
N PHE A 297 7.95 17.78 1.59
CA PHE A 297 8.50 16.63 2.30
C PHE A 297 8.16 15.29 1.65
N TYR A 298 6.96 15.18 1.02
CA TYR A 298 6.44 13.96 0.43
C TYR A 298 6.06 14.08 -1.05
N GLN A 299 6.80 14.79 -1.85
CA GLN A 299 6.62 14.70 -3.30
C GLN A 299 7.22 13.38 -3.78
N VAL A 300 6.41 12.35 -3.88
CA VAL A 300 6.75 11.08 -4.51
C VAL A 300 5.83 10.90 -5.70
N SER A 301 6.40 10.99 -6.89
CA SER A 301 5.77 10.63 -8.16
C SER A 301 6.41 9.33 -8.65
N GLU A 302 6.16 8.24 -7.96
CA GLU A 302 6.49 6.91 -8.47
C GLU A 302 5.17 6.25 -8.84
N GLY A 303 4.97 6.02 -10.13
CA GLY A 303 3.96 5.14 -10.66
C GLY A 303 4.63 3.81 -10.99
N PHE A 304 3.87 2.74 -11.02
CA PHE A 304 4.33 1.47 -11.57
C PHE A 304 3.30 0.97 -12.58
N ASP A 305 3.79 0.20 -13.54
CA ASP A 305 3.00 -0.37 -14.59
C ASP A 305 2.42 -1.71 -14.11
N LEU A 306 1.11 -1.87 -14.22
CA LEU A 306 0.46 -3.16 -14.16
C LEU A 306 0.31 -3.65 -15.60
N GLU A 307 1.17 -4.56 -16.03
CA GLU A 307 1.05 -5.15 -17.36
C GLU A 307 -0.12 -6.16 -17.36
N LEU A 308 -1.26 -5.76 -17.93
CA LEU A 308 -2.41 -6.63 -18.16
C LEU A 308 -2.37 -7.29 -19.57
N GLY A 309 -1.23 -7.21 -20.27
CA GLY A 309 -1.11 -7.56 -21.69
C GLY A 309 -1.62 -8.94 -22.06
N GLU A 310 -1.38 -9.97 -21.24
CA GLU A 310 -1.87 -11.33 -21.50
C GLU A 310 -3.40 -11.46 -21.28
N LEU A 311 -3.94 -10.65 -20.36
CA LEU A 311 -5.38 -10.61 -20.09
C LEU A 311 -6.16 -9.98 -21.25
N SER A 312 -5.58 -8.94 -21.84
CA SER A 312 -6.14 -8.21 -22.95
C SER A 312 -6.43 -9.14 -24.14
N ASP A 313 -5.52 -10.07 -24.46
CA ASP A 313 -5.67 -10.98 -25.60
C ASP A 313 -6.79 -12.00 -25.40
N VAL A 314 -6.98 -12.51 -24.19
CA VAL A 314 -8.06 -13.47 -23.86
C VAL A 314 -9.43 -12.79 -23.84
N ILE A 315 -9.49 -11.55 -23.35
CA ILE A 315 -10.75 -10.80 -23.24
C ILE A 315 -11.10 -10.09 -24.55
N LYS A 316 -10.11 -9.60 -25.29
CA LYS A 316 -10.28 -8.94 -26.60
C LYS A 316 -10.57 -9.91 -27.75
N ASP A 317 -10.47 -11.23 -27.54
CA ASP A 317 -10.90 -12.18 -28.57
C ASP A 317 -12.41 -11.96 -28.85
N VAL A 318 -12.68 -11.43 -30.03
CA VAL A 318 -14.02 -11.02 -30.51
C VAL A 318 -15.04 -12.16 -30.45
N ASN A 319 -14.58 -13.41 -30.33
CA ASN A 319 -15.42 -14.60 -30.17
C ASN A 319 -15.81 -14.88 -28.71
N ASN A 320 -15.06 -14.32 -27.75
CA ASN A 320 -15.34 -14.46 -26.32
C ASN A 320 -15.94 -13.15 -25.79
N HIS A 321 -17.26 -13.03 -25.85
CA HIS A 321 -17.93 -11.93 -25.13
C HIS A 321 -17.94 -12.22 -23.63
N ILE A 322 -16.78 -12.15 -23.01
CA ILE A 322 -16.64 -12.20 -21.56
C ILE A 322 -16.99 -10.82 -21.04
N MET A 323 -18.10 -10.69 -20.36
CA MET A 323 -18.40 -9.48 -19.60
C MET A 323 -17.87 -9.69 -18.19
N LEU A 324 -16.91 -8.88 -17.82
CA LEU A 324 -16.34 -8.88 -16.49
C LEU A 324 -17.33 -8.22 -15.53
N ALA A 325 -17.55 -8.85 -14.39
CA ALA A 325 -18.48 -8.33 -13.40
C ALA A 325 -17.77 -7.33 -12.49
N GLU A 326 -18.51 -6.38 -12.04
CA GLU A 326 -18.25 -5.39 -10.99
C GLU A 326 -16.86 -5.46 -10.31
N PRO A 327 -15.79 -4.89 -10.92
CA PRO A 327 -14.46 -4.93 -10.36
C PRO A 327 -14.39 -4.17 -9.04
N TYR A 328 -13.50 -4.62 -8.16
CA TYR A 328 -13.22 -3.91 -6.93
C TYR A 328 -11.73 -3.94 -6.61
N ILE A 329 -11.28 -2.96 -5.84
CA ILE A 329 -9.90 -2.86 -5.36
C ILE A 329 -9.92 -2.82 -3.84
N GLU A 330 -9.25 -3.74 -3.21
CA GLU A 330 -8.93 -3.70 -1.79
C GLU A 330 -7.60 -2.98 -1.63
N LEU A 331 -7.59 -1.94 -0.82
CA LEU A 331 -6.39 -1.16 -0.55
C LEU A 331 -6.11 -1.16 0.95
N VAL A 332 -4.92 -1.57 1.34
CA VAL A 332 -4.44 -1.55 2.71
C VAL A 332 -3.26 -0.60 2.81
N LEU A 333 -3.48 0.51 3.49
CA LEU A 333 -2.47 1.53 3.75
C LEU A 333 -1.86 1.31 5.14
N ASN A 334 -0.54 1.17 5.23
CA ASN A 334 0.19 1.15 6.49
C ASN A 334 1.07 2.38 6.57
N ASN A 335 0.75 3.26 7.52
CA ASN A 335 1.42 4.53 7.70
C ASN A 335 2.33 4.50 8.94
N ALA A 336 3.65 4.49 8.72
CA ALA A 336 4.65 4.67 9.76
C ALA A 336 5.14 6.13 9.85
N ILE A 337 4.43 7.06 9.21
CA ILE A 337 4.78 8.47 9.18
C ILE A 337 4.15 9.17 10.37
N CYS A 338 4.95 9.73 11.27
CA CYS A 338 4.48 10.50 12.42
C CYS A 338 4.06 11.95 12.05
N VAL A 339 4.24 12.35 10.80
CA VAL A 339 3.83 13.69 10.31
C VAL A 339 2.33 13.67 10.03
N PRO A 340 1.56 14.68 10.46
CA PRO A 340 0.14 14.76 10.17
C PRO A 340 -0.13 14.82 8.67
N ILE A 341 -0.89 13.84 8.18
CA ILE A 341 -1.37 13.74 6.81
C ILE A 341 -2.83 14.18 6.80
N LYS A 342 -3.17 15.12 5.93
CA LYS A 342 -4.54 15.59 5.76
C LYS A 342 -5.38 14.58 4.98
N LYS A 343 -4.80 14.04 3.92
CA LYS A 343 -5.36 13.00 3.06
C LYS A 343 -4.24 12.41 2.20
N ILE A 344 -4.47 11.24 1.64
CA ILE A 344 -3.69 10.71 0.53
C ILE A 344 -4.52 10.90 -0.74
N GLU A 345 -4.01 11.61 -1.73
CA GLU A 345 -4.60 11.66 -3.07
C GLU A 345 -4.15 10.43 -3.83
N LEU A 346 -5.12 9.57 -4.15
CA LEU A 346 -4.93 8.37 -4.94
C LEU A 346 -5.40 8.66 -6.37
N ASP A 347 -4.51 8.54 -7.33
CA ASP A 347 -4.83 8.56 -8.74
C ASP A 347 -4.56 7.16 -9.31
N ILE A 348 -5.56 6.57 -9.97
CA ILE A 348 -5.43 5.31 -10.70
C ILE A 348 -5.96 5.56 -12.10
N TYR A 349 -5.24 5.10 -13.13
CA TYR A 349 -5.66 5.27 -14.52
C TYR A 349 -5.05 4.20 -15.43
N GLY A 350 -5.71 3.94 -16.55
CA GLY A 350 -5.24 3.02 -17.57
C GLY A 350 -4.73 3.73 -18.81
N ASN A 351 -3.76 3.12 -19.49
CA ASN A 351 -3.28 3.55 -20.79
C ASN A 351 -3.59 2.49 -21.85
N ASP A 352 -3.69 2.94 -23.10
CA ASP A 352 -3.82 2.08 -24.29
C ASP A 352 -2.47 1.48 -24.73
N GLU A 353 -2.49 0.66 -25.82
CA GLU A 353 -1.30 0.02 -26.40
C GLU A 353 -0.22 1.02 -26.83
N GLU A 354 -0.61 2.24 -27.23
CA GLU A 354 0.30 3.31 -27.58
C GLU A 354 0.84 4.10 -26.37
N GLY A 355 0.39 3.76 -25.15
CA GLY A 355 0.77 4.43 -23.92
C GLY A 355 0.00 5.74 -23.66
N ASN A 356 -1.12 6.01 -24.36
CA ASN A 356 -1.94 7.18 -24.12
C ASN A 356 -2.92 6.91 -22.99
N LEU A 357 -3.16 7.94 -22.17
CA LEU A 357 -4.18 7.90 -21.12
C LEU A 357 -5.57 7.63 -21.67
N ILE A 358 -6.28 6.66 -21.11
CA ILE A 358 -7.71 6.42 -21.33
C ILE A 358 -8.50 7.25 -20.30
N PRO A 359 -9.12 8.39 -20.69
CA PRO A 359 -9.70 9.34 -19.73
C PRO A 359 -10.84 8.73 -18.88
N GLU A 360 -11.57 7.77 -19.41
CA GLU A 360 -12.71 7.11 -18.78
C GLU A 360 -12.28 6.20 -17.60
N THR A 361 -11.01 5.78 -17.59
CA THR A 361 -10.45 4.90 -16.55
C THR A 361 -9.94 5.66 -15.32
N VAL A 362 -9.88 6.99 -15.38
CA VAL A 362 -9.28 7.81 -14.30
C VAL A 362 -10.13 7.76 -13.03
N ILE A 363 -9.53 7.27 -11.95
CA ILE A 363 -10.08 7.27 -10.59
C ILE A 363 -9.25 8.23 -9.77
N ARG A 364 -9.90 9.20 -9.09
CA ARG A 364 -9.25 10.15 -8.19
C ARG A 364 -10.00 10.19 -6.88
N GLU A 365 -9.33 9.71 -5.83
CA GLU A 365 -9.93 9.60 -4.51
C GLU A 365 -9.03 10.21 -3.43
N GLY A 366 -9.67 10.78 -2.41
CA GLY A 366 -9.00 11.30 -1.24
C GLY A 366 -9.17 10.34 -0.06
N LEU A 367 -8.08 9.65 0.31
CA LEU A 367 -8.10 8.66 1.39
C LEU A 367 -7.68 9.29 2.71
N ASN A 368 -8.39 8.97 3.79
CA ASN A 368 -8.07 9.41 5.14
C ASN A 368 -7.14 8.40 5.81
N ILE A 369 -6.07 8.87 6.40
CA ILE A 369 -5.17 8.05 7.21
C ILE A 369 -4.66 8.89 8.39
N HIS A 370 -4.52 8.26 9.54
CA HIS A 370 -3.96 8.96 10.69
C HIS A 370 -2.43 8.86 10.70
N PRO A 371 -1.76 9.86 11.30
CA PRO A 371 -0.32 9.78 11.49
C PRO A 371 0.02 8.66 12.48
N ALA A 372 1.15 8.00 12.23
CA ALA A 372 1.72 7.07 13.19
C ALA A 372 2.03 7.77 14.51
N GLN A 373 1.97 7.02 15.60
CA GLN A 373 2.26 7.54 16.94
C GLN A 373 3.66 7.09 17.36
N TYR A 374 4.48 8.06 17.76
CA TYR A 374 5.77 7.77 18.36
C TYR A 374 5.63 7.63 19.87
N ASP A 375 6.00 6.48 20.41
CA ASP A 375 6.07 6.26 21.85
C ASP A 375 7.40 6.80 22.40
N MET A 376 7.33 7.87 23.17
CA MET A 376 8.48 8.54 23.77
C MET A 376 9.20 7.68 24.82
N ILE A 377 8.57 6.64 25.35
CA ILE A 377 9.10 5.79 26.42
C ILE A 377 9.82 4.60 25.80
N THR A 378 9.17 3.91 24.87
CA THR A 378 9.73 2.70 24.25
C THR A 378 10.61 3.00 23.04
N GLY A 379 10.42 4.17 22.42
CA GLY A 379 11.08 4.55 21.16
C GLY A 379 10.46 3.89 19.92
N GLU A 380 9.31 3.25 20.06
CA GLU A 380 8.63 2.53 18.98
C GLU A 380 7.68 3.43 18.20
N ILE A 381 7.53 3.15 16.91
CA ILE A 381 6.52 3.76 16.06
C ILE A 381 5.34 2.81 15.95
N LYS A 382 4.19 3.25 16.44
CA LYS A 382 2.92 2.56 16.25
C LYS A 382 2.34 2.95 14.90
N VAL A 383 2.43 2.02 13.95
CA VAL A 383 1.90 2.18 12.59
C VAL A 383 0.37 2.32 12.63
N ASP A 384 -0.17 3.25 11.85
CA ASP A 384 -1.61 3.33 11.58
C ASP A 384 -1.95 2.54 10.32
N THR A 385 -3.07 1.81 10.35
CA THR A 385 -3.51 1.00 9.21
C THR A 385 -4.92 1.39 8.83
N ALA A 386 -5.11 1.82 7.58
CA ALA A 386 -6.41 2.09 6.98
C ALA A 386 -6.69 1.09 5.85
N LYS A 387 -7.94 0.62 5.75
CA LYS A 387 -8.37 -0.34 4.75
C LYS A 387 -9.55 0.21 3.96
N TYR A 388 -9.43 0.23 2.65
CA TYR A 388 -10.43 0.76 1.73
C TYR A 388 -10.86 -0.27 0.72
N LEU A 389 -12.17 -0.31 0.45
CA LEU A 389 -12.78 -1.10 -0.61
C LEU A 389 -13.32 -0.14 -1.67
N LEU A 390 -12.64 -0.05 -2.81
CA LEU A 390 -13.07 0.74 -3.96
C LEU A 390 -13.92 -0.14 -4.86
N SER A 391 -15.15 0.25 -5.15
CA SER A 391 -16.05 -0.50 -6.03
C SER A 391 -17.13 0.40 -6.63
N SER A 392 -17.58 0.07 -7.83
CA SER A 392 -18.78 0.67 -8.44
C SER A 392 -20.08 0.10 -7.85
N ASN A 393 -20.04 -1.11 -7.28
CA ASN A 393 -21.20 -1.76 -6.67
C ASN A 393 -21.48 -1.20 -5.28
N GLU A 394 -22.59 -0.48 -5.12
CA GLU A 394 -22.97 0.13 -3.84
C GLU A 394 -23.26 -0.89 -2.71
N ASN A 395 -23.58 -2.12 -3.06
CA ASN A 395 -23.94 -3.18 -2.10
C ASN A 395 -22.74 -4.02 -1.65
N LEU A 396 -21.60 -3.96 -2.35
CA LEU A 396 -20.41 -4.70 -1.99
C LEU A 396 -19.83 -4.13 -0.69
N THR A 397 -19.66 -4.96 0.31
CA THR A 397 -19.06 -4.61 1.60
C THR A 397 -18.09 -5.69 2.02
N LYS A 398 -17.02 -5.30 2.71
CA LYS A 398 -16.05 -6.22 3.32
C LYS A 398 -15.77 -5.82 4.75
N GLU A 399 -15.79 -6.79 5.68
CA GLU A 399 -15.56 -6.52 7.08
C GLU A 399 -14.20 -5.86 7.32
N GLY A 400 -14.18 -4.77 8.07
CA GLY A 400 -12.97 -4.01 8.39
C GLY A 400 -12.47 -3.09 7.29
N PHE A 401 -13.18 -2.96 6.16
CA PHE A 401 -12.86 -2.02 5.08
C PHE A 401 -13.86 -0.86 5.05
N GLU A 402 -13.34 0.35 4.88
CA GLU A 402 -14.13 1.53 4.56
C GLU A 402 -14.44 1.52 3.05
N LYS A 403 -15.72 1.63 2.70
CA LYS A 403 -16.13 1.61 1.32
C LYS A 403 -16.00 2.97 0.66
N ILE A 404 -15.45 2.99 -0.55
CA ILE A 404 -15.41 4.13 -1.46
C ILE A 404 -16.11 3.74 -2.75
N THR A 405 -17.19 4.46 -3.10
CA THR A 405 -17.89 4.23 -4.36
C THR A 405 -17.15 4.90 -5.50
N THR A 406 -16.65 4.10 -6.44
CA THR A 406 -15.85 4.53 -7.60
C THR A 406 -16.55 4.13 -8.92
N PRO A 407 -17.48 4.96 -9.44
CA PRO A 407 -18.25 4.60 -10.65
C PRO A 407 -17.37 4.32 -11.87
N ASN A 408 -16.25 5.00 -12.00
CA ASN A 408 -15.34 4.83 -13.12
C ASN A 408 -14.64 3.45 -13.16
N LEU A 409 -14.64 2.73 -12.04
CA LEU A 409 -14.03 1.40 -12.01
C LEU A 409 -14.74 0.42 -12.98
N GLN A 410 -16.05 0.58 -13.17
CA GLN A 410 -16.78 -0.22 -14.16
C GLN A 410 -16.40 0.14 -15.61
N LYS A 411 -15.96 1.37 -15.86
CA LYS A 411 -15.51 1.80 -17.19
C LYS A 411 -14.27 1.08 -17.67
N TRP A 412 -13.48 0.54 -16.74
CA TRP A 412 -12.33 -0.29 -17.07
C TRP A 412 -12.69 -1.58 -17.81
N LEU A 413 -13.92 -2.05 -17.62
CA LEU A 413 -14.44 -3.22 -18.33
C LEU A 413 -14.90 -2.88 -19.76
N GLU A 414 -15.27 -1.61 -20.00
CA GLU A 414 -15.63 -1.11 -21.32
C GLU A 414 -14.39 -0.73 -22.14
N HIS A 415 -13.33 -0.28 -21.45
CA HIS A 415 -12.07 0.19 -21.99
C HIS A 415 -10.92 -0.51 -21.28
N ILE A 416 -10.71 -1.78 -21.60
CA ILE A 416 -9.66 -2.58 -20.94
C ILE A 416 -8.30 -1.97 -21.26
N PRO A 417 -7.58 -1.42 -20.25
CA PRO A 417 -6.29 -0.84 -20.47
C PRO A 417 -5.23 -1.92 -20.70
N ASP A 418 -4.19 -1.61 -21.44
CA ASP A 418 -3.02 -2.48 -21.57
C ASP A 418 -2.08 -2.36 -20.38
N SER A 419 -2.07 -1.19 -19.75
CA SER A 419 -1.32 -0.94 -18.53
C SER A 419 -2.12 -0.07 -17.56
N ILE A 420 -1.94 -0.31 -16.26
CA ILE A 420 -2.58 0.46 -15.18
C ILE A 420 -1.48 1.15 -14.40
N PHE A 421 -1.67 2.45 -14.21
CA PHE A 421 -0.81 3.26 -13.39
C PHE A 421 -1.55 3.70 -12.14
N TYR A 422 -0.85 3.79 -11.04
CA TYR A 422 -1.37 4.44 -9.85
C TYR A 422 -0.31 5.29 -9.17
N SER A 423 -0.76 6.35 -8.52
CA SER A 423 0.09 7.18 -7.69
C SER A 423 -0.63 7.54 -6.41
N ALA A 424 0.12 7.63 -5.32
CA ALA A 424 -0.39 8.02 -4.02
C ALA A 424 0.42 9.21 -3.50
N HIS A 425 -0.25 10.36 -3.33
CA HIS A 425 0.37 11.60 -2.87
C HIS A 425 -0.15 11.98 -1.48
N PRO A 426 0.62 11.72 -0.41
CA PRO A 426 0.26 12.22 0.91
C PRO A 426 0.30 13.75 0.96
N ILE A 427 -0.82 14.38 1.31
CA ILE A 427 -0.93 15.82 1.55
C ILE A 427 -0.69 16.07 3.03
N ILE A 428 0.40 16.76 3.36
CA ILE A 428 0.77 17.07 4.73
C ILE A 428 -0.16 18.16 5.29
N ASP A 429 -0.62 17.99 6.54
CA ASP A 429 -1.27 19.07 7.27
C ASP A 429 -0.24 20.01 7.91
N GLY A 430 0.18 21.01 7.14
CA GLY A 430 1.15 22.02 7.58
C GLY A 430 0.64 22.92 8.72
N SER A 431 -0.61 22.79 9.15
CA SER A 431 -1.18 23.55 10.27
C SER A 431 -1.02 22.83 11.63
N VAL A 432 -0.82 21.52 11.61
CA VAL A 432 -0.70 20.70 12.82
C VAL A 432 0.76 20.44 13.14
N SER A 433 1.18 20.72 14.38
CA SER A 433 2.53 20.42 14.86
C SER A 433 2.61 19.02 15.44
N THR A 434 3.70 18.33 15.16
CA THR A 434 3.99 17.01 15.74
C THR A 434 5.45 16.88 16.17
N ASN A 435 5.74 15.90 17.01
CA ASN A 435 7.10 15.51 17.35
C ASN A 435 7.60 14.47 16.35
N ILE A 436 8.81 14.66 15.87
CA ILE A 436 9.46 13.73 14.96
C ILE A 436 10.92 13.52 15.39
N LEU A 437 11.36 12.28 15.37
CA LEU A 437 12.79 11.96 15.50
C LEU A 437 13.49 12.22 14.17
N LEU A 438 14.66 12.84 14.26
CA LEU A 438 15.54 13.04 13.12
C LEU A 438 16.35 11.76 12.82
N GLU A 439 16.92 11.67 11.64
CA GLU A 439 17.71 10.53 11.17
C GLU A 439 16.91 9.20 11.09
N GLN A 440 15.59 9.27 11.13
CA GLN A 440 14.70 8.13 10.89
C GLN A 440 14.28 8.04 9.43
N THR A 441 14.02 6.81 9.00
CA THR A 441 13.31 6.55 7.77
C THR A 441 11.84 6.31 8.10
N LEU A 442 10.98 7.15 7.56
CA LEU A 442 9.54 7.02 7.65
C LEU A 442 9.02 6.34 6.40
N SER A 443 8.08 5.43 6.56
CA SER A 443 7.54 4.66 5.44
C SER A 443 6.03 4.75 5.36
N LEU A 444 5.52 4.69 4.14
CA LEU A 444 4.12 4.47 3.80
C LEU A 444 4.08 3.30 2.84
N SER A 445 3.35 2.26 3.16
CA SER A 445 3.08 1.18 2.21
C SER A 445 1.61 1.13 1.84
N ALA A 446 1.33 0.83 0.59
CA ALA A 446 0.01 0.65 0.03
C ALA A 446 -0.04 -0.72 -0.65
N ALA A 447 -0.57 -1.72 0.04
CA ALA A 447 -0.86 -3.01 -0.58
C ALA A 447 -2.22 -2.93 -1.24
N TYR A 448 -2.31 -3.29 -2.50
CA TYR A 448 -3.58 -3.38 -3.21
C TYR A 448 -3.82 -4.81 -3.69
N ASN A 449 -5.10 -5.12 -3.84
CA ASN A 449 -5.61 -6.35 -4.39
C ASN A 449 -6.77 -5.98 -5.33
N ALA A 450 -6.49 -5.89 -6.62
CA ALA A 450 -7.49 -5.65 -7.65
C ALA A 450 -8.13 -6.98 -8.03
N VAL A 451 -9.44 -7.07 -7.91
CA VAL A 451 -10.22 -8.28 -8.15
C VAL A 451 -11.29 -7.99 -9.18
N ILE A 452 -11.35 -8.80 -10.21
CA ILE A 452 -12.38 -8.76 -11.24
C ILE A 452 -13.08 -10.12 -11.22
N PRO A 453 -14.25 -10.22 -10.56
CA PRO A 453 -15.03 -11.44 -10.59
C PRO A 453 -15.45 -11.77 -12.01
N LEU A 454 -15.39 -13.03 -12.40
CA LEU A 454 -15.82 -13.48 -13.71
C LEU A 454 -17.35 -13.68 -13.69
N GLY A 455 -18.06 -12.67 -14.15
CA GLY A 455 -19.48 -12.73 -14.45
C GLY A 455 -19.67 -12.70 -15.96
N PHE A 456 -20.63 -13.46 -16.48
CA PHE A 456 -20.84 -13.59 -17.89
C PHE A 456 -22.29 -13.20 -18.23
N GLU A 457 -22.48 -12.27 -19.12
CA GLU A 457 -23.77 -12.08 -19.80
C GLU A 457 -23.85 -12.95 -21.03
N LYS A 458 -22.71 -13.24 -21.67
CA LYS A 458 -22.63 -14.06 -22.85
C LYS A 458 -21.29 -14.78 -22.91
N LEU A 459 -21.30 -16.10 -22.80
CA LEU A 459 -20.14 -16.93 -22.95
C LEU A 459 -20.26 -17.75 -24.24
N ASN A 460 -19.32 -17.57 -25.14
CA ASN A 460 -19.31 -18.26 -26.43
C ASN A 460 -18.22 -19.35 -26.44
N ILE A 461 -18.29 -20.26 -25.46
CA ILE A 461 -17.41 -21.41 -25.39
C ILE A 461 -18.21 -22.62 -25.87
N SER A 462 -17.63 -23.41 -26.75
CA SER A 462 -18.19 -24.68 -27.19
C SER A 462 -17.35 -25.84 -26.65
N PHE A 463 -18.02 -26.78 -26.07
CA PHE A 463 -17.42 -28.02 -25.59
C PHE A 463 -17.88 -29.20 -26.46
N ARG A 464 -16.97 -30.13 -26.77
CA ARG A 464 -17.28 -31.30 -27.57
C ARG A 464 -16.90 -32.58 -26.84
N ASP A 465 -17.84 -33.53 -26.79
CA ASP A 465 -17.56 -34.89 -26.31
C ASP A 465 -18.27 -35.90 -27.20
N THR A 466 -17.82 -37.15 -27.19
CA THR A 466 -18.26 -38.19 -28.13
C THR A 466 -18.54 -39.47 -27.41
N VAL A 467 -19.71 -40.06 -27.67
CA VAL A 467 -20.12 -41.36 -27.12
C VAL A 467 -20.16 -42.42 -28.23
N PRO A 468 -19.53 -43.56 -28.03
CA PRO A 468 -19.64 -44.67 -28.98
C PRO A 468 -21.07 -45.25 -28.98
N VAL A 469 -21.53 -45.65 -30.16
CA VAL A 469 -22.82 -46.30 -30.37
C VAL A 469 -22.58 -47.69 -30.98
N THR A 470 -23.07 -48.71 -30.32
CA THR A 470 -23.01 -50.08 -30.86
C THR A 470 -24.45 -50.53 -31.14
N ILE A 471 -24.78 -50.76 -32.42
CA ILE A 471 -26.04 -51.29 -32.84
C ILE A 471 -25.76 -52.66 -33.46
N ASP A 472 -26.02 -53.73 -32.64
CA ASP A 472 -25.72 -55.11 -33.03
C ASP A 472 -26.89 -55.83 -33.71
N GLU A 473 -28.07 -55.21 -33.70
CA GLU A 473 -29.28 -55.81 -34.30
C GLU A 473 -29.41 -55.45 -35.77
N PRO A 474 -29.79 -56.39 -36.64
CA PRO A 474 -30.00 -56.11 -38.05
C PRO A 474 -31.18 -55.15 -38.25
N THR A 475 -30.88 -53.97 -38.79
CA THR A 475 -31.90 -52.90 -39.09
C THR A 475 -32.87 -53.29 -40.16
N ASP A 476 -32.61 -54.37 -40.89
CA ASP A 476 -33.45 -54.91 -41.97
C ASP A 476 -34.84 -55.40 -41.51
N ILE A 477 -35.02 -55.63 -40.21
CA ILE A 477 -36.27 -56.11 -39.62
C ILE A 477 -37.25 -54.98 -39.28
N ILE A 478 -36.77 -53.72 -39.21
CA ILE A 478 -37.54 -52.56 -38.76
C ILE A 478 -37.88 -51.66 -39.95
N SER A 479 -39.16 -51.38 -40.18
CA SER A 479 -39.62 -50.41 -41.16
C SER A 479 -40.18 -49.17 -40.45
N ASN A 480 -40.18 -48.01 -41.11
CA ASN A 480 -40.62 -46.73 -40.54
C ASN A 480 -39.87 -46.36 -39.26
N ILE A 481 -38.56 -46.38 -39.31
CA ILE A 481 -37.71 -46.15 -38.15
C ILE A 481 -37.82 -44.71 -37.65
N GLY A 482 -38.26 -44.58 -36.38
CA GLY A 482 -38.18 -43.33 -35.64
C GLY A 482 -37.04 -43.43 -34.60
N LEU A 483 -36.19 -42.48 -34.56
CA LEU A 483 -35.11 -42.40 -33.58
C LEU A 483 -35.35 -41.26 -32.61
N LYS A 484 -35.04 -41.48 -31.33
CA LYS A 484 -35.00 -40.45 -30.29
C LYS A 484 -33.77 -40.65 -29.44
N LEU A 485 -33.07 -39.61 -29.15
CA LEU A 485 -32.00 -39.62 -28.15
C LEU A 485 -32.60 -39.11 -26.82
N LYS A 486 -32.48 -39.91 -25.75
CA LYS A 486 -32.97 -39.55 -24.42
C LYS A 486 -31.78 -39.47 -23.46
N MET A 487 -31.84 -38.51 -22.56
CA MET A 487 -30.83 -38.34 -21.53
C MET A 487 -31.36 -37.58 -20.33
N THR A 488 -30.69 -37.68 -19.20
CA THR A 488 -30.90 -36.86 -18.02
C THR A 488 -29.73 -35.85 -17.95
N VAL A 489 -30.07 -34.58 -17.89
CA VAL A 489 -29.09 -33.47 -17.80
C VAL A 489 -29.20 -32.85 -16.42
N ALA A 490 -28.08 -32.89 -15.65
CA ALA A 490 -27.90 -32.10 -14.43
C ALA A 490 -27.05 -30.89 -14.75
N ASN A 491 -27.60 -29.68 -14.58
CA ASN A 491 -26.91 -28.43 -14.82
C ASN A 491 -26.84 -27.59 -13.54
N THR A 492 -25.64 -27.23 -13.09
CA THR A 492 -25.40 -26.30 -11.97
C THR A 492 -24.83 -24.97 -12.44
N ILE A 493 -24.59 -24.82 -13.74
CA ILE A 493 -24.08 -23.60 -14.33
C ILE A 493 -25.24 -22.61 -14.47
N PRO A 494 -25.08 -21.34 -14.04
CA PRO A 494 -26.15 -20.34 -14.08
C PRO A 494 -26.40 -19.78 -15.49
N LEU A 495 -25.74 -20.33 -16.50
CA LEU A 495 -25.92 -19.98 -17.90
C LEU A 495 -26.83 -20.96 -18.62
N GLY A 496 -27.61 -20.49 -19.58
CA GLY A 496 -28.32 -21.33 -20.52
C GLY A 496 -27.34 -22.01 -21.47
N LEU A 497 -27.69 -23.22 -21.91
CA LEU A 497 -26.86 -24.03 -22.81
C LEU A 497 -27.66 -24.45 -24.02
N VAL A 498 -27.00 -24.48 -25.17
CA VAL A 498 -27.54 -25.09 -26.41
C VAL A 498 -26.73 -26.36 -26.66
N LEU A 499 -27.44 -27.48 -26.72
CA LEU A 499 -26.88 -28.76 -27.06
C LEU A 499 -27.13 -29.07 -28.52
N GLU A 500 -26.08 -29.15 -29.30
CA GLU A 500 -26.11 -29.63 -30.68
C GLU A 500 -25.49 -31.03 -30.72
N THR A 501 -26.08 -31.90 -31.52
CA THR A 501 -25.69 -33.29 -31.60
C THR A 501 -25.39 -33.65 -33.06
N THR A 502 -24.31 -34.41 -33.29
CA THR A 502 -23.90 -34.87 -34.62
C THR A 502 -23.67 -36.36 -34.64
N ALA A 503 -24.25 -37.06 -35.63
CA ALA A 503 -23.95 -38.47 -35.88
C ALA A 503 -22.62 -38.59 -36.64
N LEU A 504 -21.75 -39.53 -36.19
CA LEU A 504 -20.46 -39.78 -36.80
C LEU A 504 -20.29 -41.25 -37.17
N ASP A 505 -19.59 -41.51 -38.29
CA ASP A 505 -19.18 -42.82 -38.76
C ASP A 505 -17.95 -43.36 -37.95
N GLU A 506 -17.46 -44.52 -38.34
CA GLU A 506 -16.26 -45.16 -37.76
C GLU A 506 -14.98 -44.29 -37.92
N ASN A 507 -14.95 -43.41 -38.92
CA ASN A 507 -13.85 -42.51 -39.21
C ASN A 507 -14.04 -41.11 -38.63
N MET A 508 -15.03 -40.93 -37.78
CA MET A 508 -15.42 -39.64 -37.14
C MET A 508 -15.91 -38.61 -38.14
N ASN A 509 -16.41 -39.01 -39.32
CA ASN A 509 -17.01 -38.09 -40.26
C ASN A 509 -18.53 -37.95 -40.01
N PRO A 510 -19.10 -36.75 -40.21
CA PRO A 510 -20.55 -36.54 -40.08
C PRO A 510 -21.36 -37.37 -41.09
N ILE A 511 -22.42 -38.05 -40.62
CA ILE A 511 -23.33 -38.81 -41.44
C ILE A 511 -24.43 -37.90 -41.94
N ALA A 512 -24.49 -37.63 -43.23
CA ALA A 512 -25.46 -36.66 -43.83
C ALA A 512 -26.94 -37.10 -43.65
N GLY A 513 -27.18 -38.40 -43.55
CA GLY A 513 -28.53 -38.97 -43.42
C GLY A 513 -29.15 -38.93 -42.03
N ILE A 514 -28.44 -38.45 -41.00
CA ILE A 514 -28.93 -38.35 -39.63
C ILE A 514 -28.81 -36.90 -39.15
N THR A 515 -29.93 -36.29 -38.72
CA THR A 515 -29.96 -34.95 -38.16
C THR A 515 -30.66 -34.92 -36.81
N PHE A 516 -30.07 -34.26 -35.84
CA PHE A 516 -30.65 -34.03 -34.51
C PHE A 516 -31.19 -32.61 -34.39
N SER A 517 -32.27 -32.46 -33.62
CA SER A 517 -32.80 -31.14 -33.30
C SER A 517 -31.96 -30.54 -32.14
N PRO A 518 -31.47 -29.31 -32.25
CA PRO A 518 -30.79 -28.66 -31.13
C PRO A 518 -31.74 -28.47 -29.95
N ILE A 519 -31.22 -28.51 -28.73
CA ILE A 519 -32.00 -28.35 -27.51
C ILE A 519 -31.38 -27.28 -26.61
N GLU A 520 -32.26 -26.44 -26.07
CA GLU A 520 -31.91 -25.49 -25.02
C GLU A 520 -32.07 -26.15 -23.64
N ILE A 521 -31.01 -26.01 -22.81
CA ILE A 521 -30.98 -26.43 -21.42
C ILE A 521 -31.05 -25.16 -20.55
N ALA A 522 -32.03 -25.12 -19.65
CA ALA A 522 -32.25 -23.97 -18.80
C ALA A 522 -31.04 -23.73 -17.83
N PRO A 523 -30.74 -22.46 -17.50
CA PRO A 523 -29.73 -22.10 -16.50
C PRO A 523 -30.14 -22.61 -15.11
N CYS A 524 -29.15 -22.88 -14.27
CA CYS A 524 -29.38 -23.15 -12.85
C CYS A 524 -29.60 -21.82 -12.13
N ASN A 525 -30.66 -21.75 -11.32
CA ASN A 525 -30.98 -20.58 -10.50
C ASN A 525 -30.61 -20.78 -9.02
N GLU A 526 -29.91 -21.87 -8.69
CA GLU A 526 -29.53 -22.23 -7.34
C GLU A 526 -28.05 -21.86 -7.10
N ASP A 527 -27.80 -20.86 -6.28
CA ASP A 527 -26.44 -20.29 -6.08
C ASP A 527 -25.42 -21.27 -5.45
N HIS A 528 -25.88 -22.34 -4.79
CA HIS A 528 -25.00 -23.29 -4.06
C HIS A 528 -25.21 -24.75 -4.45
N SER A 529 -25.82 -25.02 -5.60
CA SER A 529 -26.05 -26.41 -6.01
C SER A 529 -24.76 -27.04 -6.54
N THR A 530 -24.52 -28.28 -6.14
CA THR A 530 -23.51 -29.16 -6.75
C THR A 530 -24.19 -30.14 -7.68
N LEU A 531 -23.43 -30.77 -8.58
CA LEU A 531 -23.99 -31.82 -9.47
C LEU A 531 -24.68 -32.99 -8.72
N GLN A 532 -24.30 -33.20 -7.48
CA GLN A 532 -24.87 -34.24 -6.62
C GLN A 532 -26.16 -33.82 -5.95
N THR A 533 -26.28 -32.52 -5.59
CA THR A 533 -27.41 -31.97 -4.82
C THR A 533 -28.40 -31.20 -5.66
N THR A 534 -28.05 -30.89 -6.91
CA THR A 534 -28.94 -30.07 -7.79
C THR A 534 -30.28 -30.76 -8.02
N GLN A 535 -31.33 -29.98 -7.87
CA GLN A 535 -32.68 -30.37 -8.30
C GLN A 535 -32.90 -30.07 -9.80
N ASN A 536 -32.01 -29.34 -10.44
CA ASN A 536 -32.07 -28.99 -11.85
C ASN A 536 -31.63 -30.15 -12.74
N ARG A 537 -32.37 -31.29 -12.63
CA ARG A 537 -32.21 -32.48 -13.46
C ARG A 537 -33.37 -32.57 -14.42
N ASN A 538 -33.09 -32.38 -15.68
CA ASN A 538 -34.08 -32.40 -16.73
C ASN A 538 -33.92 -33.66 -17.58
N ARG A 539 -35.04 -34.36 -17.85
CA ARG A 539 -35.10 -35.37 -18.90
C ARG A 539 -35.25 -34.66 -20.24
N VAL A 540 -34.32 -34.93 -21.12
CA VAL A 540 -34.21 -34.33 -22.43
C VAL A 540 -34.45 -35.39 -23.49
N GLU A 541 -35.34 -35.09 -24.44
CA GLU A 541 -35.61 -35.92 -25.62
C GLU A 541 -35.23 -35.13 -26.87
N ILE A 542 -34.28 -35.67 -27.62
CA ILE A 542 -33.83 -35.06 -28.91
C ILE A 542 -34.47 -35.84 -30.04
N GLY A 543 -35.27 -35.17 -30.87
CA GLY A 543 -35.78 -35.76 -32.09
C GLY A 543 -34.68 -36.00 -33.10
N VAL A 544 -34.62 -37.23 -33.62
CA VAL A 544 -33.63 -37.63 -34.62
C VAL A 544 -34.37 -37.88 -35.92
N LYS A 545 -33.99 -37.21 -37.01
CA LYS A 545 -34.45 -37.53 -38.35
C LYS A 545 -33.42 -38.42 -39.02
N CYS A 546 -33.87 -39.55 -39.52
CA CYS A 546 -33.05 -40.46 -40.28
C CYS A 546 -33.66 -40.62 -41.68
N GLU A 547 -32.83 -40.46 -42.72
CA GLU A 547 -33.32 -40.51 -44.11
C GLU A 547 -33.41 -41.95 -44.65
N ASN A 548 -32.55 -42.85 -44.17
CA ASN A 548 -32.56 -44.24 -44.58
C ASN A 548 -31.87 -45.14 -43.53
N ASN A 549 -32.11 -46.49 -43.65
CA ASN A 549 -31.54 -47.46 -42.72
C ASN A 549 -30.00 -47.57 -42.79
N GLN A 550 -29.42 -47.32 -43.97
CA GLN A 550 -27.97 -47.34 -44.15
C GLN A 550 -27.25 -46.32 -43.25
N ALA A 551 -27.85 -45.13 -43.07
CA ALA A 551 -27.30 -44.13 -42.19
C ALA A 551 -27.27 -44.60 -40.74
N ILE A 552 -28.19 -45.47 -40.32
CA ILE A 552 -28.18 -46.04 -38.96
C ILE A 552 -27.06 -47.06 -38.78
N GLU A 553 -26.80 -47.86 -39.82
CA GLU A 553 -25.69 -48.84 -39.80
C GLU A 553 -24.31 -48.18 -39.77
N GLU A 554 -24.23 -47.03 -40.39
CA GLU A 554 -23.03 -46.21 -40.39
C GLU A 554 -22.78 -45.50 -39.05
N LEU A 555 -23.80 -45.35 -38.20
CA LEU A 555 -23.72 -44.66 -36.91
C LEU A 555 -22.85 -45.45 -35.92
N LYS A 556 -21.67 -44.91 -35.59
CA LYS A 556 -20.75 -45.48 -34.60
C LYS A 556 -20.47 -44.56 -33.44
N HIS A 557 -20.68 -43.26 -33.61
CA HIS A 557 -20.46 -42.28 -32.54
C HIS A 557 -21.50 -41.15 -32.59
N ILE A 558 -21.82 -40.61 -31.42
CA ILE A 558 -22.62 -39.39 -31.29
C ILE A 558 -21.73 -38.33 -30.64
N GLN A 559 -21.50 -37.25 -31.33
CA GLN A 559 -20.80 -36.10 -30.81
C GLN A 559 -21.78 -35.08 -30.23
N PHE A 560 -21.54 -34.66 -29.03
CA PHE A 560 -22.24 -33.60 -28.33
C PHE A 560 -21.41 -32.33 -28.40
N ASN A 561 -22.00 -31.24 -28.89
CA ASN A 561 -21.41 -29.93 -28.90
C ASN A 561 -22.28 -29.03 -28.01
N ILE A 562 -21.72 -28.51 -26.93
CA ILE A 562 -22.39 -27.68 -25.95
C ILE A 562 -21.90 -26.26 -26.15
N ALA A 563 -22.82 -25.35 -26.50
CA ALA A 563 -22.55 -23.93 -26.55
C ALA A 563 -23.29 -23.22 -25.40
N PHE A 564 -22.61 -22.32 -24.73
CA PHE A 564 -23.25 -21.52 -23.69
C PHE A 564 -24.04 -20.39 -24.33
N SER A 565 -25.26 -20.13 -23.84
CA SER A 565 -26.09 -18.99 -24.22
C SER A 565 -26.54 -18.27 -22.97
N THR A 566 -26.51 -16.95 -22.99
CA THR A 566 -27.02 -16.12 -21.90
C THR A 566 -28.39 -15.59 -22.21
N LYS A 567 -29.26 -15.54 -21.20
CA LYS A 567 -30.48 -14.76 -21.21
C LYS A 567 -30.39 -13.68 -20.12
N ASP A 568 -30.23 -12.44 -20.55
CA ASP A 568 -30.54 -11.19 -19.83
C ASP A 568 -30.15 -11.02 -18.37
N LYS A 569 -29.28 -11.86 -17.77
CA LYS A 569 -28.79 -11.69 -16.41
C LYS A 569 -27.33 -12.11 -16.31
N MET A 570 -26.54 -11.23 -15.75
CA MET A 570 -25.18 -11.53 -15.35
C MET A 570 -25.14 -12.69 -14.34
N ALA A 571 -24.28 -13.66 -14.57
CA ALA A 571 -24.11 -14.81 -13.70
C ALA A 571 -22.63 -15.00 -13.34
N TYR A 572 -22.36 -15.20 -12.05
CA TYR A 572 -21.02 -15.53 -11.58
C TYR A 572 -20.74 -17.00 -11.75
N LEU A 573 -19.55 -17.33 -12.26
CA LEU A 573 -19.09 -18.70 -12.39
C LEU A 573 -18.28 -19.14 -11.18
N LYS A 574 -18.53 -20.38 -10.73
CA LYS A 574 -17.84 -20.98 -9.58
C LYS A 574 -17.16 -22.29 -9.96
N ASN A 575 -16.05 -22.61 -9.29
CA ASN A 575 -15.31 -23.83 -9.50
C ASN A 575 -16.10 -25.12 -9.19
N THR A 576 -17.16 -25.01 -8.39
CA THR A 576 -18.05 -26.12 -8.05
C THR A 576 -19.14 -26.40 -9.07
N GLN A 577 -19.27 -25.52 -10.07
CA GLN A 577 -20.31 -25.62 -11.09
C GLN A 577 -19.89 -26.55 -12.23
N GLY A 578 -20.89 -27.20 -12.83
CA GLY A 578 -20.67 -28.12 -13.94
C GLY A 578 -21.96 -28.63 -14.55
N ILE A 579 -21.82 -29.47 -15.56
CA ILE A 579 -22.90 -30.17 -16.24
C ILE A 579 -22.59 -31.64 -16.33
N GLN A 580 -23.61 -32.50 -16.18
CA GLN A 580 -23.51 -33.95 -16.32
C GLN A 580 -24.65 -34.48 -17.18
N PHE A 581 -24.29 -35.34 -18.12
CA PHE A 581 -25.22 -36.10 -18.94
C PHE A 581 -25.20 -37.53 -18.49
N SER A 582 -26.36 -38.03 -18.05
CA SER A 582 -26.52 -39.43 -17.59
C SER A 582 -27.70 -40.08 -18.29
N ASP A 583 -27.77 -41.40 -18.15
CA ASP A 583 -28.84 -42.24 -18.70
C ASP A 583 -29.07 -41.98 -20.21
N ILE A 584 -27.95 -41.79 -20.94
CA ILE A 584 -28.01 -41.58 -22.37
C ILE A 584 -28.46 -42.85 -23.06
N ALA A 585 -29.54 -42.76 -23.84
CA ALA A 585 -30.07 -43.93 -24.57
C ALA A 585 -30.66 -43.48 -25.93
N ILE A 586 -30.45 -44.32 -26.92
CA ILE A 586 -31.18 -44.21 -28.19
C ILE A 586 -32.42 -45.06 -28.11
N GLU A 587 -33.60 -44.46 -28.28
CA GLU A 587 -34.87 -45.18 -28.47
C GLU A 587 -35.12 -45.33 -29.97
N ILE A 588 -35.20 -46.56 -30.43
CA ILE A 588 -35.56 -46.92 -31.79
C ILE A 588 -37.02 -47.37 -31.77
N SER A 589 -37.87 -46.74 -32.57
CA SER A 589 -39.27 -47.13 -32.73
C SER A 589 -39.53 -47.44 -34.19
N GLY A 590 -40.37 -48.41 -34.45
CA GLY A 590 -40.72 -48.78 -35.80
C GLY A 590 -41.64 -50.02 -35.86
N ASP A 591 -42.07 -50.33 -37.05
CA ASP A 591 -42.91 -51.54 -37.29
C ASP A 591 -41.98 -52.75 -37.44
N ILE A 592 -42.10 -53.70 -36.55
CA ILE A 592 -41.34 -54.96 -36.60
C ILE A 592 -42.01 -55.87 -37.62
N LYS A 593 -41.32 -56.20 -38.67
CA LYS A 593 -41.72 -57.25 -39.61
C LYS A 593 -41.20 -58.57 -39.11
N THR A 594 -41.98 -59.28 -38.28
CA THR A 594 -41.70 -60.66 -37.96
C THR A 594 -42.16 -61.55 -39.13
N ASN A 595 -41.22 -62.12 -39.88
CA ASN A 595 -41.54 -63.27 -40.75
C ASN A 595 -41.71 -64.49 -39.84
N LEU A 596 -42.97 -64.84 -39.55
CA LEU A 596 -43.31 -66.04 -38.78
C LEU A 596 -43.21 -67.34 -39.59
N ASN A 597 -42.44 -67.34 -40.69
CA ASN A 597 -42.29 -68.54 -41.55
C ASN A 597 -40.78 -68.80 -41.82
N GLU A 598 -40.00 -69.05 -40.78
CA GLU A 598 -38.85 -69.93 -40.85
C GLU A 598 -38.75 -70.76 -39.55
#